data_0453fa26f8461e7dc389472cbfebfe5e
#
_entry.id   0453fa26f8461e7dc389472cbfebfe5e
#
_cell.length_a   1.000
_cell.length_b   1.000
_cell.length_c   1.000
_cell.angle_alpha   90.00
_cell.angle_beta   90.00
_cell.angle_gamma   90.00
#
_symmetry.space_group_name_H-M   'P 1'
#
loop_
_entity.id
_entity.type
_entity.pdbx_description
1 polymer ?
#
loop_
_entity_poly.entity_id
_entity_poly.type
_entity_poly.pdbx_seq_one_letter_code
_entity_poly.pdbx_strand_id
1 'polypeptide(L)'
;MAALGDLVDVWLTDFKYADAGLAQSLSHIKDYPRVAVSGLAQMAGEIERRGGELVDEDGLMKRGMIVRHLVLPGHADDSCRVLDLVWQTVGDVPISVMNQYTPNALMREQGGDLARAVTREEYEQVLDHADDLGFTTMFWQEGGAVDESFTPAFDTTGVLTSAK
;
A
#
# COMPACT_ATOMS: atom_id res chain seq x y z
N MET A 1 12.44 -10.38 -10.32
CA MET A 1 13.06 -9.14 -9.77
C MET A 1 14.43 -8.89 -10.40
N ALA A 2 15.38 -9.85 -10.46
CA ALA A 2 16.70 -9.62 -11.05
C ALA A 2 16.70 -8.95 -12.45
N ALA A 3 15.71 -9.25 -13.30
CA ALA A 3 15.60 -8.64 -14.63
C ALA A 3 15.18 -7.17 -14.61
N LEU A 4 14.64 -6.66 -13.51
CA LEU A 4 14.16 -5.28 -13.35
C LEU A 4 15.09 -4.43 -12.47
N GLY A 5 15.95 -5.07 -11.68
CA GLY A 5 16.77 -4.40 -10.66
C GLY A 5 17.64 -3.26 -11.20
N ASP A 6 18.14 -3.39 -12.42
CA ASP A 6 18.95 -2.35 -13.05
C ASP A 6 18.14 -1.28 -13.78
N LEU A 7 16.82 -1.49 -13.95
CA LEU A 7 15.93 -0.61 -14.72
C LEU A 7 15.03 0.25 -13.83
N VAL A 8 14.83 -0.15 -12.58
CA VAL A 8 13.95 0.57 -11.64
C VAL A 8 14.79 1.37 -10.67
N ASP A 9 14.61 2.68 -10.69
CA ASP A 9 15.32 3.57 -9.76
C ASP A 9 14.57 3.69 -8.44
N VAL A 10 13.25 3.85 -8.47
CA VAL A 10 12.41 3.95 -7.27
C VAL A 10 11.31 2.89 -7.31
N TRP A 11 11.26 2.05 -6.29
CA TRP A 11 10.20 1.08 -6.09
C TRP A 11 9.04 1.70 -5.34
N LEU A 12 7.88 1.78 -5.98
CA LEU A 12 6.64 2.22 -5.35
C LEU A 12 5.73 0.99 -5.21
N THR A 13 5.79 0.34 -4.06
CA THR A 13 5.16 -0.98 -3.87
C THR A 13 4.02 -0.96 -2.87
N ASP A 14 2.95 -1.70 -3.18
CA ASP A 14 1.83 -1.87 -2.26
C ASP A 14 2.02 -3.11 -1.38
N PHE A 15 1.82 -2.97 -0.07
CA PHE A 15 1.67 -4.10 0.84
C PHE A 15 0.25 -4.06 1.44
N LYS A 16 -0.61 -4.99 1.02
CA LYS A 16 -2.05 -4.89 1.25
C LYS A 16 -2.56 -5.62 2.48
N TYR A 17 -2.05 -6.81 2.77
CA TYR A 17 -2.55 -7.68 3.84
C TYR A 17 -1.42 -8.39 4.57
N ALA A 18 -1.51 -8.47 5.89
CA ALA A 18 -0.66 -9.33 6.72
C ALA A 18 -1.36 -10.67 7.02
N ASP A 19 -2.68 -10.69 7.06
CA ASP A 19 -3.47 -11.90 7.30
C ASP A 19 -3.74 -12.68 6.02
N ALA A 20 -3.38 -13.97 6.03
CA ALA A 20 -3.58 -14.87 4.89
C ALA A 20 -5.05 -15.18 4.62
N GLY A 21 -5.92 -15.15 5.65
CA GLY A 21 -7.35 -15.34 5.51
C GLY A 21 -8.01 -14.14 4.86
N LEU A 22 -7.62 -12.93 5.28
CA LEU A 22 -8.06 -11.68 4.67
C LEU A 22 -7.62 -11.60 3.19
N ALA A 23 -6.36 -11.90 2.90
CA ALA A 23 -5.83 -11.96 1.55
C ALA A 23 -6.57 -12.98 0.67
N GLN A 24 -6.91 -14.15 1.22
CA GLN A 24 -7.71 -15.15 0.52
C GLN A 24 -9.13 -14.66 0.25
N SER A 25 -9.77 -14.00 1.22
CA SER A 25 -11.16 -13.55 1.08
C SER A 25 -11.31 -12.40 0.08
N LEU A 26 -10.38 -11.44 0.09
CA LEU A 26 -10.48 -10.22 -0.71
C LEU A 26 -9.76 -10.29 -2.07
N SER A 27 -8.69 -11.05 -2.17
CA SER A 27 -7.87 -11.14 -3.38
C SER A 27 -7.69 -12.55 -3.92
N HIS A 28 -8.28 -13.56 -3.27
CA HIS A 28 -8.17 -14.99 -3.63
C HIS A 28 -6.73 -15.53 -3.65
N ILE A 29 -5.81 -14.90 -2.88
CA ILE A 29 -4.38 -15.24 -2.84
C ILE A 29 -3.94 -15.44 -1.39
N LYS A 30 -4.00 -16.68 -0.91
CA LYS A 30 -3.68 -17.03 0.48
C LYS A 30 -2.22 -16.77 0.86
N ASP A 31 -1.29 -16.92 -0.05
CA ASP A 31 0.15 -16.76 0.22
C ASP A 31 0.67 -15.33 -0.04
N TYR A 32 -0.25 -14.37 -0.23
CA TYR A 32 0.09 -12.97 -0.47
C TYR A 32 1.06 -12.40 0.56
N PRO A 33 0.86 -12.53 1.89
CA PRO A 33 1.77 -11.91 2.87
C PRO A 33 3.20 -12.42 2.73
N ARG A 34 3.38 -13.73 2.54
CA ARG A 34 4.68 -14.35 2.36
C ARG A 34 5.38 -13.85 1.09
N VAL A 35 4.62 -13.72 -0.01
CA VAL A 35 5.15 -13.25 -1.30
C VAL A 35 5.50 -11.76 -1.20
N ALA A 36 4.67 -10.94 -0.54
CA ALA A 36 4.90 -9.52 -0.34
C ALA A 36 6.19 -9.26 0.48
N VAL A 37 6.37 -9.96 1.61
CA VAL A 37 7.61 -9.90 2.41
C VAL A 37 8.83 -10.29 1.57
N SER A 38 8.75 -11.39 0.82
CA SER A 38 9.85 -11.79 -0.07
C SER A 38 10.13 -10.75 -1.17
N GLY A 39 9.09 -10.12 -1.69
CA GLY A 39 9.21 -9.04 -2.68
C GLY A 39 9.92 -7.81 -2.11
N LEU A 40 9.52 -7.36 -0.91
CA LEU A 40 10.18 -6.25 -0.22
C LEU A 40 11.67 -6.53 0.02
N ALA A 41 12.00 -7.70 0.54
CA ALA A 41 13.39 -8.07 0.80
C ALA A 41 14.23 -8.09 -0.50
N GLN A 42 13.66 -8.55 -1.61
CA GLN A 42 14.34 -8.53 -2.91
C GLN A 42 14.54 -7.10 -3.44
N MET A 43 13.54 -6.22 -3.31
CA MET A 43 13.66 -4.81 -3.71
C MET A 43 14.74 -4.11 -2.89
N ALA A 44 14.75 -4.29 -1.57
CA ALA A 44 15.78 -3.75 -0.69
C ALA A 44 17.18 -4.27 -1.08
N GLY A 45 17.32 -5.56 -1.34
CA GLY A 45 18.58 -6.15 -1.82
C GLY A 45 19.07 -5.55 -3.14
N GLU A 46 18.18 -5.21 -4.07
CA GLU A 46 18.55 -4.55 -5.32
C GLU A 46 18.98 -3.09 -5.10
N ILE A 47 18.34 -2.38 -4.18
CA ILE A 47 18.72 -1.01 -3.79
C ILE A 47 20.14 -1.03 -3.19
N GLU A 48 20.39 -1.94 -2.22
CA GLU A 48 21.71 -2.10 -1.58
C GLU A 48 22.80 -2.49 -2.58
N ARG A 49 22.52 -3.42 -3.50
CA ARG A 49 23.46 -3.83 -4.56
C ARG A 49 23.90 -2.65 -5.43
N ARG A 50 23.04 -1.65 -5.60
CA ARG A 50 23.28 -0.42 -6.37
C ARG A 50 23.87 0.72 -5.55
N GLY A 51 24.25 0.48 -4.29
CA GLY A 51 24.89 1.46 -3.39
C GLY A 51 23.92 2.19 -2.44
N GLY A 52 22.79 1.55 -2.12
CA GLY A 52 21.82 2.06 -1.13
C GLY A 52 20.86 3.12 -1.69
N GLU A 53 20.07 3.69 -0.79
CA GLU A 53 19.19 4.79 -1.10
C GLU A 53 19.96 6.03 -1.55
N LEU A 54 19.39 6.80 -2.46
CA LEU A 54 19.97 8.04 -2.96
C LEU A 54 18.89 9.12 -3.03
N VAL A 55 19.11 10.20 -2.31
CA VAL A 55 18.30 11.43 -2.34
C VAL A 55 19.18 12.57 -2.83
N ASP A 56 18.68 13.44 -3.71
CA ASP A 56 19.43 14.58 -4.20
C ASP A 56 19.40 15.79 -3.24
N GLU A 57 20.07 16.87 -3.63
CA GLU A 57 20.16 18.10 -2.83
C GLU A 57 18.79 18.78 -2.62
N ASP A 58 17.82 18.51 -3.49
CA ASP A 58 16.44 19.04 -3.40
C ASP A 58 15.53 18.13 -2.57
N GLY A 59 16.05 17.03 -2.00
CA GLY A 59 15.28 16.06 -1.21
C GLY A 59 14.48 15.07 -2.05
N LEU A 60 14.75 14.97 -3.36
CA LEU A 60 14.05 14.03 -4.24
C LEU A 60 14.75 12.67 -4.24
N MET A 61 14.00 11.61 -4.01
CA MET A 61 14.50 10.25 -4.08
C MET A 61 14.85 9.88 -5.53
N LYS A 62 16.12 9.56 -5.77
CA LYS A 62 16.66 9.11 -7.07
C LYS A 62 16.84 7.60 -7.12
N ARG A 63 16.97 6.96 -5.98
CA ARG A 63 16.97 5.50 -5.82
C ARG A 63 16.48 5.16 -4.43
N GLY A 64 15.55 4.22 -4.36
CA GLY A 64 14.99 3.81 -3.08
C GLY A 64 13.70 3.04 -3.23
N MET A 65 12.95 2.99 -2.12
CA MET A 65 11.65 2.34 -2.05
C MET A 65 10.69 3.19 -1.22
N ILE A 66 9.43 3.24 -1.67
CA ILE A 66 8.30 3.75 -0.87
C ILE A 66 7.29 2.62 -0.78
N VAL A 67 6.95 2.23 0.43
CA VAL A 67 5.89 1.24 0.66
C VAL A 67 4.57 1.96 0.83
N ARG A 68 3.54 1.50 0.10
CA ARG A 68 2.17 2.03 0.23
C ARG A 68 1.27 1.01 0.89
N HIS A 69 0.45 1.47 1.81
CA HIS A 69 -0.57 0.66 2.47
C HIS A 69 -1.92 1.38 2.47
N LEU A 70 -2.97 0.71 2.03
CA LEU A 70 -4.35 1.19 2.10
C LEU A 70 -5.02 0.55 3.31
N VAL A 71 -5.39 1.38 4.28
CA VAL A 71 -6.18 0.95 5.43
C VAL A 71 -7.58 0.55 4.97
N LEU A 72 -8.04 -0.61 5.40
CA LEU A 72 -9.38 -1.10 5.11
C LEU A 72 -10.27 -0.97 6.36
N PRO A 73 -11.53 -0.57 6.20
CA PRO A 73 -12.46 -0.45 7.34
C PRO A 73 -12.69 -1.80 8.01
N GLY A 74 -12.67 -1.83 9.33
CA GLY A 74 -12.77 -3.05 10.14
C GLY A 74 -11.47 -3.86 10.24
N HIS A 75 -10.38 -3.41 9.61
CA HIS A 75 -9.12 -4.17 9.52
C HIS A 75 -7.88 -3.36 9.94
N ALA A 76 -8.03 -2.37 10.83
CA ALA A 76 -6.92 -1.58 11.34
C ALA A 76 -5.83 -2.45 12.01
N ASP A 77 -6.22 -3.51 12.72
CA ASP A 77 -5.27 -4.45 13.32
C ASP A 77 -4.43 -5.21 12.27
N ASP A 78 -5.00 -5.50 11.11
CA ASP A 78 -4.22 -6.10 10.01
C ASP A 78 -3.26 -5.08 9.41
N SER A 79 -3.69 -3.82 9.30
CA SER A 79 -2.85 -2.71 8.88
C SER A 79 -1.64 -2.52 9.80
N CYS A 80 -1.83 -2.55 11.12
CA CYS A 80 -0.72 -2.52 12.09
C CYS A 80 0.25 -3.70 11.87
N ARG A 81 -0.26 -4.92 11.65
CA ARG A 81 0.60 -6.08 11.33
C ARG A 81 1.34 -5.93 9.99
N VAL A 82 0.74 -5.26 9.00
CA VAL A 82 1.44 -4.92 7.75
C VAL A 82 2.64 -4.03 8.04
N LEU A 83 2.46 -2.98 8.87
CA LEU A 83 3.55 -2.09 9.28
C LEU A 83 4.66 -2.84 10.03
N ASP A 84 4.28 -3.75 10.95
CA ASP A 84 5.25 -4.63 11.63
C ASP A 84 6.09 -5.43 10.63
N LEU A 85 5.45 -6.05 9.64
CA LEU A 85 6.13 -6.85 8.62
C LEU A 85 7.05 -6.00 7.74
N VAL A 86 6.63 -4.80 7.37
CA VAL A 86 7.47 -3.85 6.62
C VAL A 86 8.70 -3.49 7.45
N TRP A 87 8.49 -3.05 8.70
CA TRP A 87 9.58 -2.67 9.61
C TRP A 87 10.59 -3.80 9.83
N GLN A 88 10.09 -5.01 10.10
CA GLN A 88 10.93 -6.18 10.32
C GLN A 88 11.71 -6.62 9.06
N THR A 89 11.18 -6.34 7.89
CA THR A 89 11.75 -6.80 6.62
C THR A 89 12.77 -5.82 6.05
N VAL A 90 12.47 -4.52 6.10
CA VAL A 90 13.25 -3.48 5.40
C VAL A 90 13.63 -2.30 6.29
N GLY A 91 13.17 -2.26 7.54
CA GLY A 91 13.47 -1.19 8.49
C GLY A 91 12.74 0.11 8.19
N ASP A 92 13.39 1.21 8.52
CA ASP A 92 12.86 2.57 8.30
C ASP A 92 12.95 2.94 6.81
N VAL A 93 11.86 2.73 6.10
CA VAL A 93 11.67 3.17 4.71
C VAL A 93 10.50 4.14 4.64
N PRO A 94 10.49 5.09 3.69
CA PRO A 94 9.32 5.92 3.47
C PRO A 94 8.06 5.09 3.28
N ILE A 95 7.02 5.39 4.08
CA ILE A 95 5.74 4.70 4.02
C ILE A 95 4.60 5.65 3.71
N SER A 96 3.68 5.23 2.85
CA SER A 96 2.45 5.97 2.55
C SER A 96 1.25 5.20 3.08
N VAL A 97 0.65 5.72 4.15
CA VAL A 97 -0.58 5.17 4.75
C VAL A 97 -1.77 5.91 4.18
N MET A 98 -2.63 5.20 3.47
CA MET A 98 -3.76 5.78 2.73
C MET A 98 -5.09 5.38 3.38
N ASN A 99 -6.04 6.32 3.44
CA ASN A 99 -7.40 6.09 3.93
C ASN A 99 -8.48 6.21 2.84
N GLN A 100 -8.08 6.26 1.56
CA GLN A 100 -8.96 6.52 0.42
C GLN A 100 -9.83 5.31 0.02
N TYR A 101 -10.11 4.39 0.93
CA TYR A 101 -10.99 3.28 0.61
C TYR A 101 -12.40 3.78 0.30
N THR A 102 -12.89 3.48 -0.89
CA THR A 102 -14.25 3.78 -1.31
C THR A 102 -14.97 2.47 -1.62
N PRO A 103 -16.04 2.11 -0.88
CA PRO A 103 -16.80 0.91 -1.15
C PRO A 103 -17.47 0.97 -2.52
N ASN A 104 -17.31 -0.07 -3.33
CA ASN A 104 -18.04 -0.21 -4.59
C ASN A 104 -19.50 -0.64 -4.34
N ALA A 105 -20.32 -0.66 -5.40
CA ALA A 105 -21.73 -1.02 -5.29
C ALA A 105 -21.95 -2.40 -4.68
N LEU A 106 -21.13 -3.39 -5.09
CA LEU A 106 -21.21 -4.76 -4.59
C LEU A 106 -20.93 -4.84 -3.09
N MET A 107 -19.91 -4.14 -2.60
CA MET A 107 -19.58 -4.10 -1.16
C MET A 107 -20.71 -3.45 -0.36
N ARG A 108 -21.31 -2.39 -0.88
CA ARG A 108 -22.44 -1.74 -0.24
C ARG A 108 -23.68 -2.65 -0.14
N GLU A 109 -23.94 -3.45 -1.16
CA GLU A 109 -25.03 -4.42 -1.17
C GLU A 109 -24.78 -5.61 -0.22
N GLN A 110 -23.55 -6.08 -0.12
CA GLN A 110 -23.17 -7.17 0.77
C GLN A 110 -23.18 -6.77 2.25
N GLY A 111 -22.97 -5.48 2.53
CA GLY A 111 -22.86 -4.97 3.89
C GLY A 111 -21.53 -5.35 4.57
N GLY A 112 -21.48 -5.19 5.89
CA GLY A 112 -20.27 -5.44 6.68
C GLY A 112 -19.30 -4.26 6.65
N ASP A 113 -18.07 -4.48 7.15
CA ASP A 113 -17.09 -3.41 7.31
C ASP A 113 -16.70 -2.77 5.98
N LEU A 114 -16.53 -3.54 4.93
CA LEU A 114 -16.16 -3.03 3.60
C LEU A 114 -17.28 -2.26 2.89
N ALA A 115 -18.47 -2.15 3.47
CA ALA A 115 -19.57 -1.33 2.93
C ALA A 115 -19.47 0.15 3.33
N ARG A 116 -18.54 0.52 4.19
CA ARG A 116 -18.31 1.88 4.69
C ARG A 116 -16.89 2.38 4.40
N ALA A 117 -16.65 3.64 4.61
CA ALA A 117 -15.31 4.21 4.62
C ALA A 117 -14.57 3.82 5.92
N VAL A 118 -13.26 3.98 5.92
CA VAL A 118 -12.41 3.90 7.12
C VAL A 118 -12.83 5.01 8.09
N THR A 119 -12.96 4.70 9.37
CA THR A 119 -13.22 5.73 10.37
C THR A 119 -11.93 6.46 10.74
N ARG A 120 -12.10 7.63 11.36
CA ARG A 120 -10.96 8.41 11.82
C ARG A 120 -10.15 7.64 12.87
N GLU A 121 -10.84 6.98 13.80
CA GLU A 121 -10.22 6.20 14.87
C GLU A 121 -9.41 5.02 14.33
N GLU A 122 -9.96 4.30 13.33
CA GLU A 122 -9.24 3.21 12.65
C GLU A 122 -7.97 3.72 11.95
N TYR A 123 -8.04 4.88 11.34
CA TYR A 123 -6.91 5.47 10.64
C TYR A 123 -5.85 6.00 11.60
N GLU A 124 -6.26 6.74 12.65
CA GLU A 124 -5.37 7.22 13.70
C GLU A 124 -4.65 6.06 14.40
N GLN A 125 -5.34 4.95 14.72
CA GLN A 125 -4.71 3.75 15.26
C GLN A 125 -3.52 3.27 14.42
N VAL A 126 -3.65 3.28 13.11
CA VAL A 126 -2.58 2.81 12.19
C VAL A 126 -1.44 3.82 12.12
N LEU A 127 -1.76 5.13 12.11
CA LEU A 127 -0.74 6.19 12.13
C LEU A 127 0.07 6.20 13.42
N ASP A 128 -0.61 6.09 14.56
CA ASP A 128 0.04 6.01 15.88
C ASP A 128 0.97 4.78 15.96
N HIS A 129 0.52 3.64 15.43
CA HIS A 129 1.35 2.44 15.37
C HIS A 129 2.59 2.60 14.49
N ALA A 130 2.48 3.32 13.37
CA ALA A 130 3.63 3.64 12.51
C ALA A 130 4.64 4.54 13.24
N ASP A 131 4.15 5.54 13.98
CA ASP A 131 4.99 6.43 14.81
C ASP A 131 5.69 5.64 15.93
N ASP A 132 4.96 4.79 16.63
CA ASP A 132 5.50 3.91 17.69
C ASP A 132 6.58 2.94 17.18
N LEU A 133 6.48 2.46 15.94
CA LEU A 133 7.52 1.66 15.29
C LEU A 133 8.76 2.47 14.95
N GLY A 134 8.63 3.79 14.77
CA GLY A 134 9.74 4.71 14.50
C GLY A 134 9.94 5.02 13.01
N PHE A 135 8.92 4.90 12.15
CA PHE A 135 9.00 5.38 10.78
C PHE A 135 9.26 6.88 10.74
N THR A 136 10.40 7.29 10.16
CA THR A 136 10.82 8.71 10.12
C THR A 136 10.21 9.49 8.96
N THR A 137 9.84 8.82 7.88
CA THR A 137 9.19 9.42 6.71
C THR A 137 7.85 8.75 6.45
N MET A 138 6.78 9.46 6.82
CA MET A 138 5.42 8.97 6.65
C MET A 138 4.60 9.95 5.81
N PHE A 139 4.01 9.46 4.73
CA PHE A 139 3.02 10.18 3.93
C PHE A 139 1.62 9.72 4.36
N TRP A 140 0.80 10.66 4.77
CA TRP A 140 -0.56 10.43 5.22
C TRP A 140 -1.50 11.51 4.69
N GLN A 141 -2.79 11.28 4.78
CA GLN A 141 -3.80 12.16 4.20
C GLN A 141 -4.61 12.86 5.30
N GLU A 142 -4.63 14.19 5.27
CA GLU A 142 -5.57 14.98 6.05
C GLU A 142 -6.94 14.97 5.37
N GLY A 143 -7.98 14.55 6.12
CA GLY A 143 -9.36 14.51 5.65
C GLY A 143 -9.84 13.11 5.31
N GLY A 144 -11.14 12.90 5.52
CA GLY A 144 -11.81 11.61 5.30
C GLY A 144 -11.81 11.17 3.85
N ALA A 145 -12.41 10.00 3.61
CA ALA A 145 -12.54 9.41 2.29
C ALA A 145 -12.95 10.44 1.23
N VAL A 146 -12.27 10.42 0.11
CA VAL A 146 -12.64 11.25 -1.04
C VAL A 146 -14.03 10.82 -1.49
N ASP A 147 -14.97 11.77 -1.60
CA ASP A 147 -16.35 11.50 -1.98
C ASP A 147 -16.51 10.89 -3.39
N GLU A 148 -15.48 11.03 -4.22
CA GLU A 148 -15.41 10.46 -5.56
C GLU A 148 -14.32 9.40 -5.66
N SER A 149 -14.70 8.21 -6.13
CA SER A 149 -13.75 7.17 -6.50
C SER A 149 -12.93 7.62 -7.71
N PHE A 150 -11.59 7.66 -7.57
CA PHE A 150 -10.68 7.83 -8.72
C PHE A 150 -10.62 6.59 -9.62
N THR A 151 -11.35 5.54 -9.28
CA THR A 151 -11.49 4.36 -10.12
C THR A 151 -12.51 4.67 -11.20
N PRO A 152 -12.12 4.80 -12.48
CA PRO A 152 -13.07 5.03 -13.55
C PRO A 152 -14.04 3.85 -13.65
N ALA A 153 -15.27 4.12 -14.07
CA ALA A 153 -16.19 3.04 -14.40
C ALA A 153 -15.56 2.14 -15.46
N PHE A 154 -15.53 0.82 -15.19
CA PHE A 154 -15.03 -0.17 -16.17
C PHE A 154 -16.09 -0.44 -17.24
N ASP A 155 -16.49 0.62 -17.96
CA ASP A 155 -17.53 0.61 -18.99
C ASP A 155 -16.95 0.64 -20.41
N THR A 156 -15.62 0.45 -20.53
CA THR A 156 -14.85 0.55 -21.77
C THR A 156 -14.80 1.95 -22.40
N THR A 157 -15.30 2.98 -21.74
CA THR A 157 -15.23 4.36 -22.20
C THR A 157 -13.75 4.77 -22.36
N GLY A 158 -13.38 5.21 -23.56
CA GLY A 158 -12.00 5.60 -23.89
C GLY A 158 -11.09 4.46 -24.37
N VAL A 159 -11.53 3.20 -24.32
CA VAL A 159 -10.74 2.04 -24.78
C VAL A 159 -11.19 1.57 -26.18
N LEU A 160 -12.47 1.70 -26.50
CA LEU A 160 -12.98 1.37 -27.81
C LEU A 160 -13.05 2.63 -28.66
N THR A 161 -12.06 2.81 -29.55
CA THR A 161 -12.25 3.70 -30.72
C THR A 161 -13.25 3.02 -31.64
N SER A 162 -14.43 3.64 -31.82
CA SER A 162 -15.34 3.25 -32.89
C SER A 162 -14.56 3.27 -34.20
N ALA A 163 -14.30 2.09 -34.75
CA ALA A 163 -13.81 1.98 -36.13
C ALA A 163 -14.84 2.64 -37.06
N LYS A 164 -14.41 3.67 -37.77
CA LYS A 164 -15.13 4.22 -38.93
C LYS A 164 -14.99 3.28 -40.08
#